data_b5bcacc07057c5c9ea3ed7a28c7f0b48
#
_entry.id   b5bcacc07057c5c9ea3ed7a28c7f0b48
#
_cell.length_a   1.000
_cell.length_b   1.000
_cell.length_c   1.000
_cell.angle_alpha   90.00
_cell.angle_beta   90.00
_cell.angle_gamma   90.00
#
_symmetry.space_group_name_H-M   'P 1'
#
loop_
_entity.id
_entity.type
_entity.pdbx_description
1 polymer ?
#
loop_
_entity_poly.entity_id
_entity_poly.type
_entity_poly.pdbx_seq_one_letter_code
_entity_poly.pdbx_strand_id
1 'polypeptide(L)'
;MRPYIVCHMMASVDGRIDCAMTEQIESGDEYYEALAELGCPSLLMGRVTMQLHYAAAEPFVAKEPAPIGRQAVHVARRAGGYLVAVDTHGSLCWPAGEFDGQPLLVITSEKCAAEYLDMLAGAGISWIAVGEERIDLPEA
;
A
#
# COMPACT_ATOMS: atom_id res chain seq x y z
N MET A 1 12.30 -6.55 -15.62
CA MET A 1 12.77 -5.11 -15.58
C MET A 1 12.48 -4.64 -14.18
N ARG A 2 13.46 -4.08 -13.45
CA ARG A 2 13.23 -3.55 -12.09
C ARG A 2 12.65 -2.13 -12.17
N PRO A 3 11.71 -1.75 -11.32
CA PRO A 3 11.17 -0.40 -11.28
C PRO A 3 12.26 0.60 -10.83
N TYR A 4 12.15 1.83 -11.29
CA TYR A 4 12.91 2.95 -10.73
C TYR A 4 12.20 3.41 -9.46
N ILE A 5 12.89 3.42 -8.32
CA ILE A 5 12.32 3.73 -7.02
C ILE A 5 12.93 5.03 -6.50
N VAL A 6 12.08 5.98 -6.15
CA VAL A 6 12.45 7.21 -5.45
C VAL A 6 11.95 7.13 -4.02
N CYS A 7 12.84 7.34 -3.05
CA CYS A 7 12.45 7.49 -1.65
C CYS A 7 12.32 8.99 -1.35
N HIS A 8 11.07 9.45 -1.18
CA HIS A 8 10.75 10.83 -0.84
C HIS A 8 10.21 10.88 0.59
N MET A 9 10.85 11.66 1.44
CA MET A 9 10.58 11.64 2.88
C MET A 9 10.83 13.01 3.50
N MET A 10 9.96 13.42 4.40
CA MET A 10 10.21 14.55 5.30
C MET A 10 10.76 14.03 6.63
N ALA A 11 11.86 14.60 7.08
CA ALA A 11 12.48 14.25 8.34
C ALA A 11 12.87 15.51 9.11
N SER A 12 12.77 15.47 10.44
CA SER A 12 13.32 16.51 11.30
C SER A 12 14.86 16.47 11.32
N VAL A 13 15.50 17.52 11.83
CA VAL A 13 16.97 17.63 11.91
C VAL A 13 17.60 16.50 12.73
N ASP A 14 16.87 15.95 13.70
CA ASP A 14 17.28 14.78 14.51
C ASP A 14 16.90 13.44 13.88
N GLY A 15 16.41 13.44 12.63
CA GLY A 15 16.14 12.24 11.85
C GLY A 15 14.79 11.55 12.11
N ARG A 16 13.89 12.19 12.81
CA ARG A 16 12.54 11.66 13.03
C ARG A 16 11.66 11.88 11.81
N ILE A 17 10.79 10.90 11.55
CA ILE A 17 9.87 10.87 10.42
C ILE A 17 8.40 10.65 10.85
N ASP A 18 8.12 10.74 12.16
CA ASP A 18 6.76 10.55 12.64
C ASP A 18 5.86 11.76 12.34
N CYS A 19 4.60 11.48 12.00
CA CYS A 19 3.63 12.50 11.57
C CYS A 19 3.34 13.55 12.64
N ALA A 20 3.38 13.21 13.93
CA ALA A 20 3.11 14.16 15.01
C ALA A 20 4.13 15.29 15.07
N MET A 21 5.35 15.03 14.60
CA MET A 21 6.40 16.07 14.48
C MET A 21 6.23 16.89 13.20
N THR A 22 5.90 16.23 12.09
CA THR A 22 5.78 16.89 10.79
C THR A 22 4.52 17.75 10.67
N GLU A 23 3.44 17.42 11.38
CA GLU A 23 2.22 18.24 11.46
C GLU A 23 2.43 19.63 12.10
N GLN A 24 3.52 19.82 12.83
CA GLN A 24 3.88 21.11 13.44
C GLN A 24 4.68 22.02 12.50
N ILE A 25 5.03 21.54 11.31
CA ILE A 25 5.78 22.33 10.33
C ILE A 25 4.80 23.13 9.49
N GLU A 26 4.94 24.46 9.47
CA GLU A 26 4.06 25.38 8.73
C GLU A 26 4.20 25.28 7.20
N SER A 27 5.17 24.54 6.69
CA SER A 27 5.55 24.45 5.27
C SER A 27 5.33 23.03 4.67
N GLY A 28 4.17 22.43 4.92
CA GLY A 28 3.82 21.12 4.35
C GLY A 28 3.67 21.11 2.82
N ASP A 29 3.47 22.28 2.22
CA ASP A 29 3.23 22.42 0.79
C ASP A 29 4.46 22.04 -0.04
N GLU A 30 5.67 22.39 0.39
CA GLU A 30 6.92 22.03 -0.30
C GLU A 30 7.15 20.53 -0.42
N TYR A 31 6.67 19.75 0.55
CA TYR A 31 6.73 18.29 0.47
C TYR A 31 5.90 17.76 -0.70
N TYR A 32 4.68 18.27 -0.85
CA TYR A 32 3.78 17.83 -1.92
C TYR A 32 4.17 18.38 -3.28
N GLU A 33 4.70 19.61 -3.35
CA GLU A 33 5.24 20.21 -4.56
C GLU A 33 6.43 19.39 -5.07
N ALA A 34 7.40 19.06 -4.22
CA ALA A 34 8.54 18.23 -4.58
C ALA A 34 8.12 16.81 -5.00
N LEU A 35 7.10 16.23 -4.34
CA LEU A 35 6.54 14.93 -4.72
C LEU A 35 5.91 14.98 -6.12
N ALA A 36 5.19 16.06 -6.43
CA ALA A 36 4.59 16.27 -7.76
C ALA A 36 5.65 16.45 -8.86
N GLU A 37 6.74 17.19 -8.58
CA GLU A 37 7.86 17.38 -9.50
C GLU A 37 8.57 16.08 -9.87
N LEU A 38 8.58 15.08 -8.99
CA LEU A 38 9.15 13.78 -9.27
C LEU A 38 8.43 13.04 -10.41
N GLY A 39 7.15 13.35 -10.66
CA GLY A 39 6.38 12.80 -11.77
C GLY A 39 6.24 11.28 -11.75
N CYS A 40 6.38 10.64 -10.59
CA CYS A 40 6.25 9.20 -10.45
C CYS A 40 4.78 8.78 -10.63
N PRO A 41 4.48 7.82 -11.53
CA PRO A 41 3.10 7.43 -11.81
C PRO A 41 2.45 6.63 -10.68
N SER A 42 3.24 6.03 -9.79
CA SER A 42 2.77 5.23 -8.67
C SER A 42 3.36 5.71 -7.35
N LEU A 43 2.56 5.59 -6.29
CA LEU A 43 2.95 5.94 -4.94
C LEU A 43 2.84 4.69 -4.06
N LEU A 44 3.94 4.30 -3.39
CA LEU A 44 3.96 3.14 -2.51
C LEU A 44 4.04 3.58 -1.05
N MET A 45 3.16 3.03 -0.23
CA MET A 45 3.11 3.31 1.21
C MET A 45 3.03 2.02 2.03
N GLY A 46 3.60 2.07 3.23
CA GLY A 46 3.49 1.01 4.20
C GLY A 46 2.11 0.95 4.89
N ARG A 47 1.82 -0.18 5.53
CA ARG A 47 0.56 -0.47 6.21
C ARG A 47 0.11 0.65 7.16
N VAL A 48 1.01 1.18 7.99
CA VAL A 48 0.66 2.21 9.00
C VAL A 48 0.17 3.49 8.33
N THR A 49 0.89 3.98 7.32
CA THR A 49 0.49 5.18 6.57
C THR A 49 -0.85 4.97 5.84
N MET A 50 -1.03 3.79 5.24
CA MET A 50 -2.28 3.45 4.58
C MET A 50 -3.46 3.37 5.57
N GLN A 51 -3.24 2.84 6.78
CA GLN A 51 -4.26 2.82 7.83
C GLN A 51 -4.68 4.23 8.27
N LEU A 52 -3.73 5.16 8.35
CA LEU A 52 -4.01 6.53 8.80
C LEU A 52 -4.76 7.37 7.76
N HIS A 53 -4.51 7.16 6.47
CA HIS A 53 -4.98 8.08 5.44
C HIS A 53 -6.03 7.51 4.48
N TYR A 54 -6.11 6.18 4.29
CA TYR A 54 -6.89 5.57 3.22
C TYR A 54 -7.78 4.41 3.66
N ALA A 55 -7.30 3.56 4.58
CA ALA A 55 -8.04 2.39 5.01
C ALA A 55 -9.19 2.74 5.98
N ALA A 56 -10.17 1.87 6.10
CA ALA A 56 -11.20 1.98 7.11
C ALA A 56 -10.60 1.83 8.53
N ALA A 57 -11.25 2.41 9.52
CA ALA A 57 -10.78 2.37 10.92
C ALA A 57 -10.72 0.94 11.47
N GLU A 58 -11.69 0.11 11.10
CA GLU A 58 -11.75 -1.29 11.54
C GLU A 58 -10.86 -2.18 10.66
N PRO A 59 -10.02 -3.03 11.26
CA PRO A 59 -9.18 -3.96 10.51
C PRO A 59 -10.02 -5.06 9.88
N PHE A 60 -9.51 -5.62 8.78
CA PHE A 60 -10.06 -6.86 8.23
C PHE A 60 -9.73 -8.03 9.16
N VAL A 61 -10.74 -8.83 9.47
CA VAL A 61 -10.61 -10.06 10.26
C VAL A 61 -11.21 -11.20 9.47
N ALA A 62 -10.37 -12.13 9.01
CA ALA A 62 -10.83 -13.32 8.31
C ALA A 62 -11.64 -14.23 9.26
N LYS A 63 -12.75 -14.76 8.79
CA LYS A 63 -13.53 -15.79 9.50
C LYS A 63 -12.81 -17.14 9.42
N GLU A 64 -12.23 -17.41 8.27
CA GLU A 64 -11.41 -18.60 8.00
C GLU A 64 -9.98 -18.14 7.66
N PRO A 65 -9.04 -18.15 8.61
CA PRO A 65 -7.69 -17.64 8.41
C PRO A 65 -6.79 -18.62 7.62
N ALA A 66 -7.36 -19.31 6.63
CA ALA A 66 -6.59 -20.19 5.77
C ALA A 66 -5.71 -19.36 4.81
N PRO A 67 -4.37 -19.51 4.85
CA PRO A 67 -3.48 -18.76 4.00
C PRO A 67 -3.65 -19.20 2.53
N ILE A 68 -3.36 -18.28 1.60
CA ILE A 68 -3.33 -18.63 0.17
C ILE A 68 -2.23 -19.68 -0.12
N GLY A 69 -1.10 -19.62 0.63
CA GLY A 69 -0.04 -20.63 0.61
C GLY A 69 0.68 -20.78 -0.74
N ARG A 70 0.60 -19.78 -1.60
CA ARG A 70 1.25 -19.77 -2.90
C ARG A 70 1.38 -18.34 -3.44
N GLN A 71 2.38 -18.13 -4.28
CA GLN A 71 2.48 -16.92 -5.07
C GLN A 71 1.29 -16.80 -6.05
N ALA A 72 0.68 -15.62 -6.09
CA ALA A 72 -0.43 -15.34 -6.99
C ALA A 72 -0.56 -13.84 -7.25
N VAL A 73 -1.18 -13.51 -8.39
CA VAL A 73 -1.44 -12.14 -8.82
C VAL A 73 -2.87 -12.04 -9.34
N HIS A 74 -3.56 -10.98 -8.95
CA HIS A 74 -4.85 -10.61 -9.50
C HIS A 74 -4.82 -9.18 -10.01
N VAL A 75 -5.16 -8.99 -11.27
CA VAL A 75 -5.24 -7.68 -11.90
C VAL A 75 -6.70 -7.33 -12.15
N ALA A 76 -7.30 -6.59 -11.25
CA ALA A 76 -8.68 -6.10 -11.40
C ALA A 76 -8.75 -5.00 -12.46
N ARG A 77 -7.76 -4.10 -12.50
CA ARG A 77 -7.69 -2.98 -13.44
C ARG A 77 -6.25 -2.70 -13.86
N ARG A 78 -6.02 -2.50 -15.16
CA ARG A 78 -4.73 -2.04 -15.68
C ARG A 78 -4.72 -0.51 -15.73
N ALA A 79 -3.64 0.11 -15.23
CA ALA A 79 -3.47 1.56 -15.22
C ALA A 79 -2.00 1.94 -15.48
N GLY A 80 -1.76 3.20 -15.77
CA GLY A 80 -0.42 3.76 -15.93
C GLY A 80 0.31 3.99 -14.62
N GLY A 81 -0.43 3.99 -13.48
CA GLY A 81 0.09 4.12 -12.13
C GLY A 81 -0.91 3.60 -11.11
N TYR A 82 -0.43 3.35 -9.90
CA TYR A 82 -1.20 2.78 -8.80
C TYR A 82 -0.87 3.47 -7.47
N LEU A 83 -1.85 3.56 -6.60
CA LEU A 83 -1.60 3.68 -5.17
C LEU A 83 -1.29 2.30 -4.63
N VAL A 84 -0.06 2.07 -4.15
CA VAL A 84 0.42 0.75 -3.73
C VAL A 84 0.49 0.66 -2.22
N ALA A 85 -0.27 -0.28 -1.65
CA ALA A 85 -0.25 -0.60 -0.23
C ALA A 85 0.58 -1.85 0.04
N VAL A 86 1.51 -1.77 1.00
CA VAL A 86 2.26 -2.93 1.50
C VAL A 86 1.62 -3.40 2.80
N ASP A 87 0.87 -4.51 2.75
CA ASP A 87 0.16 -5.11 3.90
C ASP A 87 0.44 -6.60 3.99
N THR A 88 1.52 -6.96 4.67
CA THR A 88 2.07 -8.32 4.75
C THR A 88 1.05 -9.37 5.17
N HIS A 89 0.13 -9.02 6.07
CA HIS A 89 -0.79 -9.97 6.68
C HIS A 89 -2.23 -9.85 6.18
N GLY A 90 -2.54 -8.87 5.32
CA GLY A 90 -3.89 -8.65 4.85
C GLY A 90 -4.82 -8.19 5.98
N SER A 91 -4.45 -7.11 6.64
CA SER A 91 -5.19 -6.57 7.80
C SER A 91 -5.96 -5.30 7.50
N LEU A 92 -5.70 -4.63 6.38
CA LEU A 92 -6.35 -3.38 6.03
C LEU A 92 -7.71 -3.61 5.39
N CYS A 93 -8.71 -2.86 5.81
CA CYS A 93 -10.02 -2.85 5.18
C CYS A 93 -10.16 -1.61 4.29
N TRP A 94 -10.69 -1.77 3.09
CA TRP A 94 -10.68 -0.72 2.08
C TRP A 94 -12.09 -0.20 1.79
N PRO A 95 -12.36 1.11 1.99
CA PRO A 95 -13.65 1.71 1.67
C PRO A 95 -13.86 1.90 0.16
N ALA A 96 -12.77 1.91 -0.62
CA ALA A 96 -12.81 2.08 -2.07
C ALA A 96 -11.63 1.34 -2.74
N GLY A 97 -11.77 1.05 -4.04
CA GLY A 97 -10.70 0.46 -4.86
C GLY A 97 -9.85 1.49 -5.62
N GLU A 98 -10.12 2.78 -5.41
CA GLU A 98 -9.44 3.89 -6.08
C GLU A 98 -9.41 5.11 -5.15
N PHE A 99 -8.29 5.84 -5.15
CA PHE A 99 -8.11 7.08 -4.40
C PHE A 99 -7.43 8.12 -5.29
N ASP A 100 -7.96 9.33 -5.34
CA ASP A 100 -7.44 10.44 -6.14
C ASP A 100 -7.18 10.09 -7.62
N GLY A 101 -8.03 9.23 -8.19
CA GLY A 101 -7.91 8.77 -9.58
C GLY A 101 -6.87 7.66 -9.79
N GLN A 102 -6.22 7.18 -8.75
CA GLN A 102 -5.27 6.06 -8.80
C GLN A 102 -5.92 4.77 -8.28
N PRO A 103 -5.97 3.70 -9.07
CA PRO A 103 -6.44 2.41 -8.60
C PRO A 103 -5.50 1.84 -7.53
N LEU A 104 -6.10 1.19 -6.53
CA LEU A 104 -5.36 0.54 -5.46
C LEU A 104 -4.75 -0.78 -5.92
N LEU A 105 -3.50 -1.02 -5.52
CA LEU A 105 -2.79 -2.28 -5.63
C LEU A 105 -2.28 -2.68 -4.23
N VAL A 106 -2.63 -3.86 -3.77
CA VAL A 106 -2.15 -4.39 -2.48
C VAL A 106 -1.06 -5.43 -2.71
N ILE A 107 0.10 -5.26 -2.07
CA ILE A 107 1.16 -6.26 -2.02
C ILE A 107 1.11 -6.92 -0.65
N THR A 108 1.00 -8.25 -0.63
CA THR A 108 0.89 -9.05 0.58
C THR A 108 1.78 -10.30 0.53
N SER A 109 1.87 -11.06 1.62
CA SER A 109 2.58 -12.34 1.65
C SER A 109 1.65 -13.52 1.35
N GLU A 110 2.23 -14.68 1.10
CA GLU A 110 1.51 -15.94 0.91
C GLU A 110 0.80 -16.45 2.18
N LYS A 111 1.12 -15.86 3.35
CA LYS A 111 0.40 -16.10 4.61
C LYS A 111 -0.92 -15.35 4.74
N CYS A 112 -1.19 -14.43 3.82
CA CYS A 112 -2.43 -13.71 3.80
C CYS A 112 -3.61 -14.68 3.65
N ALA A 113 -4.69 -14.44 4.39
CA ALA A 113 -5.89 -15.25 4.27
C ALA A 113 -6.50 -15.15 2.86
N ALA A 114 -6.89 -16.29 2.29
CA ALA A 114 -7.56 -16.33 0.99
C ALA A 114 -8.82 -15.44 0.97
N GLU A 115 -9.58 -15.44 2.06
CA GLU A 115 -10.77 -14.58 2.24
C GLU A 115 -10.47 -13.08 2.08
N TYR A 116 -9.28 -12.62 2.51
CA TYR A 116 -8.85 -11.24 2.29
C TYR A 116 -8.67 -10.93 0.80
N LEU A 117 -8.03 -11.83 0.07
CA LEU A 117 -7.81 -11.69 -1.37
C LEU A 117 -9.11 -11.73 -2.17
N ASP A 118 -10.07 -12.54 -1.74
CA ASP A 118 -11.42 -12.58 -2.31
C ASP A 118 -12.16 -11.26 -2.08
N MET A 119 -12.01 -10.69 -0.88
CA MET A 119 -12.57 -9.36 -0.56
C MET A 119 -11.96 -8.28 -1.45
N LEU A 120 -10.62 -8.27 -1.64
CA LEU A 120 -9.94 -7.33 -2.53
C LEU A 120 -10.45 -7.46 -3.97
N ALA A 121 -10.51 -8.69 -4.49
CA ALA A 121 -11.00 -8.97 -5.83
C ALA A 121 -12.45 -8.50 -6.03
N GLY A 122 -13.32 -8.79 -5.04
CA GLY A 122 -14.72 -8.35 -5.03
C GLY A 122 -14.88 -6.82 -4.99
N ALA A 123 -13.94 -6.10 -4.40
CA ALA A 123 -13.89 -4.65 -4.37
C ALA A 123 -13.21 -4.02 -5.62
N GLY A 124 -12.80 -4.83 -6.60
CA GLY A 124 -12.10 -4.36 -7.80
C GLY A 124 -10.67 -3.88 -7.53
N ILE A 125 -10.04 -4.41 -6.49
CA ILE A 125 -8.67 -4.08 -6.08
C ILE A 125 -7.70 -5.12 -6.63
N SER A 126 -6.65 -4.65 -7.29
CA SER A 126 -5.55 -5.50 -7.73
C SER A 126 -4.67 -5.91 -6.55
N TRP A 127 -4.10 -7.12 -6.61
CA TRP A 127 -3.21 -7.57 -5.56
C TRP A 127 -2.10 -8.53 -6.05
N ILE A 128 -1.01 -8.56 -5.31
CA ILE A 128 0.12 -9.48 -5.49
C ILE A 128 0.38 -10.15 -4.15
N ALA A 129 0.33 -11.48 -4.11
CA ALA A 129 0.75 -12.28 -2.96
C ALA A 129 2.08 -12.97 -3.30
N VAL A 130 3.13 -12.65 -2.55
CA VAL A 130 4.50 -13.13 -2.82
C VAL A 130 5.34 -13.16 -1.56
N GLY A 131 6.09 -14.25 -1.39
CA GLY A 131 6.93 -14.54 -0.22
C GLY A 131 6.19 -15.30 0.88
N GLU A 132 6.78 -16.41 1.32
CA GLU A 132 6.16 -17.37 2.23
C GLU A 132 5.84 -16.79 3.61
N GLU A 133 6.82 -16.14 4.24
CA GLU A 133 6.69 -15.62 5.62
C GLU A 133 6.47 -14.10 5.65
N ARG A 134 7.02 -13.41 4.69
CA ARG A 134 6.97 -11.96 4.51
C ARG A 134 7.02 -11.64 3.02
N ILE A 135 6.59 -10.46 2.67
CA ILE A 135 6.61 -10.00 1.28
C ILE A 135 8.05 -10.07 0.73
N ASP A 136 8.19 -10.69 -0.43
CA ASP A 136 9.41 -10.66 -1.24
C ASP A 136 9.30 -9.52 -2.27
N LEU A 137 9.73 -8.32 -1.89
CA LEU A 137 9.64 -7.13 -2.73
C LEU A 137 10.44 -7.24 -4.05
N PRO A 138 11.60 -7.93 -4.12
CA PRO A 138 12.27 -8.18 -5.40
C PRO A 138 11.45 -8.99 -6.41
N GLU A 139 10.53 -9.84 -5.95
CA GLU A 139 9.67 -10.68 -6.79
C GLU A 139 8.28 -10.05 -7.04
N ALA A 140 7.88 -9.07 -6.22
CA ALA A 140 6.64 -8.33 -6.41
C ALA A 140 6.75 -7.34 -7.57
#